data_49f56226df9a0971f23da31318c90121
#
_entry.id   49f56226df9a0971f23da31318c90121
#
_cell.length_a   1.000
_cell.length_b   1.000
_cell.length_c   1.000
_cell.angle_alpha   90.00
_cell.angle_beta   90.00
_cell.angle_gamma   90.00
#
_symmetry.space_group_name_H-M   'P 1'
#
loop_
_entity.id
_entity.type
_entity.pdbx_description
1 polymer ?
#
loop_
_entity_poly.entity_id
_entity_poly.type
_entity_poly.pdbx_seq_one_letter_code
_entity_poly.pdbx_strand_id
1 'polypeptide(L)'
;MTDVVNRNRNKPKDPITTVPKRDVFIVLPYLGLQSKFFTRQLKSCIYKFYGCINLKIIFRNTHRINSLFPYKDRLNRSLKSKVVYKASCWDCDDFYIGKTKRRLHDRKTQHFKALSKNCQTSAIADYITSTGHNIKWNHFKILATGRSDIHCRIKESLLIKDLKPSLNETVGSEKLFLYSLLYIFHQTLIGLFIIS
;
A
#
# COMPACT_ATOMS: atom_id res chain seq x y z
N MET A 1 -25.03 -48.05 55.57
CA MET A 1 -25.79 -47.37 54.50
C MET A 1 -25.78 -45.89 54.78
N THR A 2 -24.93 -45.18 54.09
CA THR A 2 -24.78 -43.74 54.23
C THR A 2 -24.94 -43.12 52.83
N ASP A 3 -26.08 -42.45 52.64
CA ASP A 3 -26.44 -41.76 51.38
C ASP A 3 -25.58 -40.54 51.17
N VAL A 4 -24.77 -40.58 50.11
CA VAL A 4 -23.99 -39.42 49.63
C VAL A 4 -24.92 -38.54 48.78
N VAL A 5 -25.46 -37.48 49.39
CA VAL A 5 -26.27 -36.48 48.68
C VAL A 5 -25.34 -35.63 47.78
N ASN A 6 -25.42 -35.89 46.48
CA ASN A 6 -24.73 -35.15 45.44
C ASN A 6 -25.41 -33.79 45.19
N ARG A 7 -24.93 -32.70 45.82
CA ARG A 7 -25.42 -31.34 45.63
C ARG A 7 -24.83 -30.75 44.38
N ASN A 8 -25.46 -30.99 43.25
CA ASN A 8 -25.22 -30.22 42.02
C ASN A 8 -25.60 -28.76 42.24
N ARG A 9 -24.63 -27.90 42.53
CA ARG A 9 -24.82 -26.45 42.52
C ARG A 9 -24.90 -25.96 41.08
N ASN A 10 -26.15 -25.81 40.58
CA ASN A 10 -26.40 -25.00 39.39
C ASN A 10 -26.06 -23.54 39.70
N LYS A 11 -24.87 -23.09 39.31
CA LYS A 11 -24.59 -21.66 39.24
C LYS A 11 -25.41 -21.07 38.09
N PRO A 12 -26.18 -19.99 38.32
CA PRO A 12 -26.85 -19.28 37.23
C PRO A 12 -25.72 -18.77 36.29
N LYS A 13 -25.81 -19.16 35.03
CA LYS A 13 -25.00 -18.55 33.99
C LYS A 13 -25.57 -17.17 33.74
N ASP A 14 -24.86 -16.13 34.16
CA ASP A 14 -25.18 -14.75 33.78
C ASP A 14 -25.35 -14.71 32.26
N PRO A 15 -26.37 -14.01 31.73
CA PRO A 15 -26.57 -13.87 30.31
C PRO A 15 -25.38 -13.06 29.77
N ILE A 16 -24.43 -13.75 29.14
CA ILE A 16 -23.38 -13.09 28.38
C ILE A 16 -24.08 -12.34 27.25
N THR A 17 -24.29 -11.04 27.44
CA THR A 17 -24.72 -10.12 26.39
C THR A 17 -23.62 -10.12 25.32
N THR A 18 -23.74 -11.05 24.38
CA THR A 18 -22.83 -11.13 23.24
C THR A 18 -23.15 -9.96 22.31
N VAL A 19 -22.35 -8.89 22.40
CA VAL A 19 -22.40 -7.81 21.42
C VAL A 19 -22.23 -8.43 20.03
N PRO A 20 -23.16 -8.19 19.09
CA PRO A 20 -23.06 -8.78 17.76
C PRO A 20 -21.76 -8.35 17.10
N LYS A 21 -20.90 -9.33 16.78
CA LYS A 21 -19.62 -9.07 16.12
C LYS A 21 -19.85 -8.72 14.66
N ARG A 22 -19.28 -7.58 14.21
CA ARG A 22 -19.34 -7.17 12.82
C ARG A 22 -18.29 -7.94 12.00
N ASP A 23 -18.72 -8.63 10.94
CA ASP A 23 -17.81 -9.31 10.01
C ASP A 23 -17.09 -8.30 9.12
N VAL A 24 -15.77 -8.35 9.13
CA VAL A 24 -14.91 -7.56 8.25
C VAL A 24 -14.08 -8.50 7.39
N PHE A 25 -14.12 -8.29 6.07
CA PHE A 25 -13.40 -9.11 5.10
C PHE A 25 -12.15 -8.39 4.58
N ILE A 26 -11.00 -9.06 4.67
CA ILE A 26 -9.74 -8.59 4.06
C ILE A 26 -9.27 -9.61 3.04
N VAL A 27 -8.91 -9.14 1.84
CA VAL A 27 -8.37 -9.97 0.77
C VAL A 27 -6.86 -9.77 0.69
N LEU A 28 -6.11 -10.84 0.92
CA LEU A 28 -4.64 -10.84 0.90
C LEU A 28 -4.10 -11.81 -0.16
N PRO A 29 -2.86 -11.59 -0.66
CA PRO A 29 -2.19 -12.58 -1.49
C PRO A 29 -1.84 -13.83 -0.67
N TYR A 30 -1.92 -15.02 -1.28
CA TYR A 30 -1.47 -16.25 -0.66
C TYR A 30 0.05 -16.40 -0.81
N LEU A 31 0.74 -16.51 0.31
CA LEU A 31 2.21 -16.62 0.41
C LEU A 31 2.63 -17.95 1.07
N GLY A 32 1.90 -19.03 0.81
CA GLY A 32 2.20 -20.34 1.41
C GLY A 32 1.92 -20.42 2.91
N LEU A 33 2.76 -21.13 3.64
CA LEU A 33 2.61 -21.36 5.11
C LEU A 33 2.65 -20.05 5.90
N GLN A 34 3.40 -19.07 5.45
CA GLN A 34 3.51 -17.75 6.09
C GLN A 34 2.16 -17.01 6.15
N SER A 35 1.26 -17.25 5.20
CA SER A 35 -0.08 -16.70 5.23
C SER A 35 -0.88 -17.12 6.46
N LYS A 36 -0.70 -18.34 6.94
CA LYS A 36 -1.36 -18.85 8.15
C LYS A 36 -0.83 -18.16 9.41
N PHE A 37 0.49 -17.99 9.49
CA PHE A 37 1.13 -17.30 10.62
C PHE A 37 0.69 -15.84 10.68
N PHE A 38 0.75 -15.13 9.57
CA PHE A 38 0.29 -13.74 9.45
C PHE A 38 -1.19 -13.58 9.83
N THR A 39 -2.05 -14.52 9.38
CA THR A 39 -3.47 -14.51 9.75
C THR A 39 -3.68 -14.58 11.25
N ARG A 40 -2.93 -15.45 11.95
CA ARG A 40 -3.06 -15.60 13.41
C ARG A 40 -2.66 -14.30 14.12
N GLN A 41 -1.52 -13.72 13.74
CA GLN A 41 -1.06 -12.46 14.34
C GLN A 41 -2.02 -11.31 14.08
N LEU A 42 -2.49 -11.14 12.84
CA LEU A 42 -3.41 -10.08 12.48
C LEU A 42 -4.74 -10.20 13.22
N LYS A 43 -5.29 -11.42 13.32
CA LYS A 43 -6.50 -11.68 14.10
C LYS A 43 -6.30 -11.36 15.58
N SER A 44 -5.17 -11.77 16.16
CA SER A 44 -4.84 -11.48 17.56
C SER A 44 -4.73 -9.99 17.83
N CYS A 45 -4.05 -9.23 16.96
CA CYS A 45 -3.96 -7.78 17.07
C CYS A 45 -5.34 -7.12 17.00
N ILE A 46 -6.15 -7.47 15.99
CA ILE A 46 -7.46 -6.87 15.82
C ILE A 46 -8.37 -7.21 16.98
N TYR A 47 -8.37 -8.44 17.46
CA TYR A 47 -9.17 -8.85 18.61
C TYR A 47 -8.79 -8.08 19.89
N LYS A 48 -7.48 -7.82 20.08
CA LYS A 48 -6.99 -7.06 21.25
C LYS A 48 -7.49 -5.61 21.27
N PHE A 49 -7.57 -4.95 20.12
CA PHE A 49 -7.95 -3.53 20.03
C PHE A 49 -9.43 -3.32 19.64
N TYR A 50 -10.05 -4.30 18.98
CA TYR A 50 -11.40 -4.19 18.40
C TYR A 50 -12.16 -5.50 18.62
N GLY A 51 -12.47 -5.82 19.87
CA GLY A 51 -13.13 -7.08 20.26
C GLY A 51 -14.51 -7.33 19.62
N CYS A 52 -15.14 -6.27 19.09
CA CYS A 52 -16.43 -6.34 18.38
C CYS A 52 -16.30 -6.72 16.89
N ILE A 53 -15.07 -6.88 16.36
CA ILE A 53 -14.83 -7.21 14.96
C ILE A 53 -14.48 -8.69 14.81
N ASN A 54 -15.19 -9.37 13.90
CA ASN A 54 -14.84 -10.71 13.43
C ASN A 54 -14.11 -10.59 12.08
N LEU A 55 -12.79 -10.69 12.11
CA LEU A 55 -11.97 -10.59 10.91
C LEU A 55 -11.98 -11.89 10.10
N LYS A 56 -12.46 -11.83 8.86
CA LYS A 56 -12.38 -12.90 7.85
C LYS A 56 -11.36 -12.56 6.79
N ILE A 57 -10.28 -13.36 6.69
CA ILE A 57 -9.23 -13.18 5.71
C ILE A 57 -9.46 -14.14 4.55
N ILE A 58 -9.53 -13.58 3.34
CA ILE A 58 -9.66 -14.33 2.08
C ILE A 58 -8.34 -14.25 1.35
N PHE A 59 -7.73 -15.40 1.08
CA PHE A 59 -6.51 -15.45 0.29
C PHE A 59 -6.82 -15.55 -1.20
N ARG A 60 -6.17 -14.70 -1.99
CA ARG A 60 -6.17 -14.79 -3.46
C ARG A 60 -4.82 -15.26 -3.96
N ASN A 61 -4.83 -16.22 -4.84
CA ASN A 61 -3.64 -16.57 -5.60
C ASN A 61 -3.31 -15.42 -6.56
N THR A 62 -2.08 -14.90 -6.50
CA THR A 62 -1.61 -13.82 -7.37
C THR A 62 -1.19 -14.34 -8.74
N HIS A 63 -0.83 -15.61 -8.83
CA HIS A 63 -0.45 -16.26 -10.08
C HIS A 63 -1.69 -16.74 -10.81
N ARG A 64 -2.04 -16.04 -11.86
CA ARG A 64 -3.11 -16.47 -12.79
C ARG A 64 -2.47 -17.10 -14.02
N ILE A 65 -3.17 -18.02 -14.65
CA ILE A 65 -2.75 -18.65 -15.93
C ILE A 65 -2.40 -17.60 -16.98
N ASN A 66 -3.15 -16.48 -17.04
CA ASN A 66 -2.83 -15.37 -17.96
C ASN A 66 -1.42 -14.75 -17.73
N SER A 67 -0.80 -14.93 -16.56
CA SER A 67 0.58 -14.41 -16.34
C SER A 67 1.63 -15.25 -17.08
N LEU A 68 1.28 -16.48 -17.47
CA LEU A 68 2.14 -17.37 -18.24
C LEU A 68 2.10 -17.08 -19.75
N PHE A 69 1.08 -16.35 -20.20
CA PHE A 69 0.95 -16.00 -21.61
C PHE A 69 1.40 -14.55 -21.82
N PRO A 70 2.44 -14.30 -22.61
CA PRO A 70 2.85 -12.94 -22.95
C PRO A 70 1.72 -12.29 -23.77
N TYR A 71 1.30 -11.10 -23.35
CA TYR A 71 0.40 -10.29 -24.18
C TYR A 71 1.11 -9.95 -25.49
N LYS A 72 0.39 -10.10 -26.60
CA LYS A 72 0.91 -9.86 -27.96
C LYS A 72 1.48 -8.46 -28.14
N ASP A 73 0.82 -7.47 -27.52
CA ASP A 73 1.20 -6.07 -27.61
C ASP A 73 1.51 -5.49 -26.23
N ARG A 74 2.79 -5.23 -25.95
CA ARG A 74 3.20 -4.52 -24.76
C ARG A 74 3.05 -3.02 -24.95
N LEU A 75 2.18 -2.40 -24.16
CA LEU A 75 2.06 -0.94 -24.15
C LEU A 75 3.42 -0.29 -23.83
N ASN A 76 3.77 0.74 -24.61
CA ASN A 76 4.89 1.60 -24.29
C ASN A 76 4.74 2.15 -22.87
N ARG A 77 5.87 2.31 -22.16
CA ARG A 77 5.89 2.82 -20.78
C ARG A 77 5.16 4.14 -20.62
N SER A 78 5.30 5.04 -21.59
CA SER A 78 4.64 6.36 -21.60
C SER A 78 3.11 6.30 -21.68
N LEU A 79 2.55 5.23 -22.26
CA LEU A 79 1.10 5.02 -22.42
C LEU A 79 0.47 4.31 -21.23
N LYS A 80 1.27 3.83 -20.28
CA LYS A 80 0.72 3.20 -19.07
C LYS A 80 0.01 4.20 -18.19
N SER A 81 -1.15 3.79 -17.68
CA SER A 81 -1.96 4.53 -16.70
C SER A 81 -1.90 3.87 -15.33
N LYS A 82 -2.41 4.55 -14.29
CA LYS A 82 -2.41 4.06 -12.90
C LYS A 82 -1.00 3.67 -12.45
N VAL A 83 -0.07 4.58 -12.58
CA VAL A 83 1.35 4.38 -12.25
C VAL A 83 1.82 5.34 -11.18
N VAL A 84 2.82 4.90 -10.42
CA VAL A 84 3.68 5.74 -9.59
C VAL A 84 5.00 5.89 -10.32
N TYR A 85 5.48 7.12 -10.46
CA TYR A 85 6.66 7.44 -11.26
C TYR A 85 7.65 8.28 -10.48
N LYS A 86 8.93 8.17 -10.86
CA LYS A 86 10.03 9.01 -10.42
C LYS A 86 10.43 9.95 -11.56
N ALA A 87 10.51 11.25 -11.27
CA ALA A 87 11.10 12.27 -12.12
C ALA A 87 12.40 12.75 -11.46
N SER A 88 13.54 12.59 -12.14
CA SER A 88 14.85 12.97 -11.60
C SER A 88 15.34 14.25 -12.25
N CYS A 89 16.08 15.05 -11.49
CA CYS A 89 16.80 16.21 -11.99
C CYS A 89 17.95 15.77 -12.90
N TRP A 90 18.34 16.64 -13.85
CA TRP A 90 19.50 16.45 -14.70
C TRP A 90 20.79 16.93 -14.02
N ASP A 91 20.68 18.01 -13.25
CA ASP A 91 21.81 18.77 -12.74
C ASP A 91 22.24 18.33 -11.33
N CYS A 92 21.38 17.59 -10.62
CA CYS A 92 21.65 17.07 -9.28
C CYS A 92 20.94 15.73 -9.03
N ASP A 93 21.06 15.20 -7.80
CA ASP A 93 20.45 13.92 -7.40
C ASP A 93 18.99 14.06 -6.92
N ASP A 94 18.45 15.26 -6.98
CA ASP A 94 17.07 15.52 -6.56
C ASP A 94 16.08 14.81 -7.46
N PHE A 95 14.98 14.37 -6.85
CA PHE A 95 13.93 13.70 -7.57
C PHE A 95 12.57 13.88 -6.90
N TYR A 96 11.54 13.73 -7.72
CA TYR A 96 10.14 13.77 -7.34
C TYR A 96 9.49 12.41 -7.54
N ILE A 97 8.64 12.00 -6.60
CA ILE A 97 7.75 10.83 -6.76
C ILE A 97 6.31 11.32 -6.85
N GLY A 98 5.60 10.88 -7.88
CA GLY A 98 4.20 11.21 -8.05
C GLY A 98 3.40 10.06 -8.64
N LYS A 99 2.08 10.15 -8.51
CA LYS A 99 1.16 9.20 -9.12
C LYS A 99 0.33 9.83 -10.24
N THR A 100 -0.18 8.99 -11.11
CA THR A 100 -1.19 9.38 -12.09
C THR A 100 -2.17 8.25 -12.36
N LYS A 101 -3.47 8.58 -12.44
CA LYS A 101 -4.50 7.69 -12.97
C LYS A 101 -4.59 7.74 -14.50
N ARG A 102 -4.09 8.84 -15.11
CA ARG A 102 -4.03 9.04 -16.57
C ARG A 102 -2.78 8.36 -17.13
N ARG A 103 -2.59 8.42 -18.45
CA ARG A 103 -1.35 7.97 -19.08
C ARG A 103 -0.17 8.79 -18.56
N LEU A 104 0.98 8.17 -18.41
CA LEU A 104 2.18 8.86 -17.94
C LEU A 104 2.58 10.02 -18.87
N HIS A 105 2.41 9.84 -20.18
CA HIS A 105 2.62 10.88 -21.18
C HIS A 105 1.78 12.14 -20.90
N ASP A 106 0.49 11.96 -20.63
CA ASP A 106 -0.42 13.08 -20.36
C ASP A 106 -0.01 13.82 -19.08
N ARG A 107 0.44 13.07 -18.05
CA ARG A 107 0.93 13.67 -16.82
C ARG A 107 2.22 14.45 -17.02
N LYS A 108 3.16 13.93 -17.81
CA LYS A 108 4.36 14.67 -18.23
C LYS A 108 4.01 15.98 -18.91
N THR A 109 3.11 15.93 -19.88
CA THR A 109 2.64 17.12 -20.62
C THR A 109 2.00 18.13 -19.69
N GLN A 110 1.26 17.70 -18.65
CA GLN A 110 0.71 18.61 -17.65
C GLN A 110 1.81 19.33 -16.86
N HIS A 111 2.83 18.59 -16.38
CA HIS A 111 3.96 19.21 -15.70
C HIS A 111 4.70 20.21 -16.58
N PHE A 112 4.92 19.85 -17.84
CA PHE A 112 5.57 20.73 -18.81
C PHE A 112 4.73 22.01 -19.10
N LYS A 113 3.42 21.87 -19.28
CA LYS A 113 2.52 23.03 -19.47
C LYS A 113 2.43 23.91 -18.23
N ALA A 114 2.62 23.38 -17.03
CA ALA A 114 2.63 24.18 -15.80
C ALA A 114 3.82 25.15 -15.76
N LEU A 115 4.96 24.78 -16.35
CA LEU A 115 6.12 25.68 -16.51
C LEU A 115 5.78 26.92 -17.35
N SER A 116 5.07 26.71 -18.49
CA SER A 116 4.74 27.81 -19.39
C SER A 116 3.70 28.79 -18.82
N LYS A 117 2.91 28.35 -17.82
CA LYS A 117 1.81 29.13 -17.24
C LYS A 117 2.16 29.80 -15.92
N ASN A 118 3.38 29.69 -15.43
CA ASN A 118 3.77 30.12 -14.06
C ASN A 118 2.77 29.66 -12.98
N CYS A 119 2.19 28.48 -13.16
CA CYS A 119 1.11 27.99 -12.33
C CYS A 119 1.71 27.13 -11.22
N GLN A 120 1.65 27.58 -9.97
CA GLN A 120 2.15 26.92 -8.75
C GLN A 120 1.45 25.57 -8.42
N THR A 121 0.89 24.89 -9.41
CA THR A 121 0.16 23.62 -9.22
C THR A 121 1.03 22.38 -9.37
N SER A 122 2.33 22.55 -9.58
CA SER A 122 3.24 21.43 -9.83
C SER A 122 4.57 21.61 -9.12
N ALA A 123 4.85 20.77 -8.12
CA ALA A 123 6.12 20.75 -7.41
C ALA A 123 7.36 20.67 -8.35
N ILE A 124 7.22 20.00 -9.50
CA ILE A 124 8.27 19.96 -10.54
C ILE A 124 8.44 21.33 -11.19
N ALA A 125 7.35 22.05 -11.50
CA ALA A 125 7.44 23.37 -12.09
C ALA A 125 8.02 24.38 -11.10
N ASP A 126 7.58 24.34 -9.85
CA ASP A 126 8.08 25.22 -8.77
C ASP A 126 9.58 24.99 -8.56
N TYR A 127 10.02 23.73 -8.55
CA TYR A 127 11.44 23.39 -8.44
C TYR A 127 12.26 23.97 -9.61
N ILE A 128 11.83 23.78 -10.85
CA ILE A 128 12.55 24.30 -12.02
C ILE A 128 12.62 25.84 -11.97
N THR A 129 11.52 26.50 -11.60
CA THR A 129 11.46 27.97 -11.54
C THR A 129 12.34 28.53 -10.41
N SER A 130 12.42 27.85 -9.26
CA SER A 130 13.18 28.32 -8.11
C SER A 130 14.68 28.06 -8.22
N THR A 131 15.08 26.94 -8.82
CA THR A 131 16.49 26.50 -8.90
C THR A 131 17.15 26.77 -10.24
N GLY A 132 16.39 26.90 -11.31
CA GLY A 132 16.88 26.94 -12.68
C GLY A 132 17.35 25.57 -13.21
N HIS A 133 17.22 24.50 -12.41
CA HIS A 133 17.61 23.15 -12.82
C HIS A 133 16.63 22.53 -13.81
N ASN A 134 17.10 21.55 -14.56
CA ASN A 134 16.30 20.86 -15.56
C ASN A 134 15.91 19.44 -15.10
N ILE A 135 14.71 19.00 -15.49
CA ILE A 135 14.23 17.64 -15.23
C ILE A 135 14.52 16.73 -16.44
N LYS A 136 14.89 15.48 -16.17
CA LYS A 136 15.08 14.44 -17.20
C LYS A 136 13.73 14.02 -17.80
N TRP A 137 13.14 14.87 -18.64
CA TRP A 137 11.80 14.67 -19.22
C TRP A 137 11.63 13.34 -19.96
N ASN A 138 12.68 12.83 -20.57
CA ASN A 138 12.66 11.56 -21.32
C ASN A 138 12.84 10.32 -20.43
N HIS A 139 13.20 10.50 -19.17
CA HIS A 139 13.57 9.43 -18.25
C HIS A 139 12.66 9.32 -17.03
N PHE A 140 11.35 9.56 -17.19
CA PHE A 140 10.40 9.26 -16.12
C PHE A 140 10.35 7.75 -15.90
N LYS A 141 10.79 7.31 -14.73
CA LYS A 141 10.85 5.89 -14.37
C LYS A 141 9.56 5.49 -13.66
N ILE A 142 8.86 4.47 -14.16
CA ILE A 142 7.73 3.86 -13.44
C ILE A 142 8.30 3.00 -12.32
N LEU A 143 7.96 3.36 -11.07
CA LEU A 143 8.34 2.62 -9.87
C LEU A 143 7.32 1.53 -9.54
N ALA A 144 6.03 1.82 -9.71
CA ALA A 144 4.95 0.88 -9.41
C ALA A 144 3.74 1.11 -10.31
N THR A 145 2.91 0.08 -10.43
CA THR A 145 1.60 0.14 -11.09
C THR A 145 0.50 -0.21 -10.09
N GLY A 146 -0.67 0.41 -10.24
CA GLY A 146 -1.83 0.15 -9.39
C GLY A 146 -3.02 -0.38 -10.19
N ARG A 147 -3.91 -1.13 -9.54
CA ARG A 147 -5.20 -1.55 -10.14
C ARG A 147 -6.24 -0.43 -10.05
N SER A 148 -6.15 0.41 -9.03
CA SER A 148 -7.02 1.56 -8.78
C SER A 148 -6.21 2.79 -8.38
N ASP A 149 -6.85 3.95 -8.30
CA ASP A 149 -6.21 5.19 -7.81
C ASP A 149 -5.78 5.05 -6.34
N ILE A 150 -6.58 4.38 -5.51
CA ILE A 150 -6.25 4.11 -4.09
C ILE A 150 -4.96 3.29 -3.99
N HIS A 151 -4.81 2.23 -4.81
CA HIS A 151 -3.57 1.45 -4.84
C HIS A 151 -2.36 2.30 -5.23
N CYS A 152 -2.54 3.24 -6.16
CA CYS A 152 -1.47 4.16 -6.54
C CYS A 152 -1.12 5.12 -5.42
N ARG A 153 -2.12 5.67 -4.69
CA ARG A 153 -1.87 6.55 -3.53
C ARG A 153 -1.08 5.85 -2.44
N ILE A 154 -1.50 4.63 -2.07
CA ILE A 154 -0.82 3.84 -1.06
C ILE A 154 0.64 3.58 -1.47
N LYS A 155 0.86 3.14 -2.72
CA LYS A 155 2.21 2.88 -3.23
C LYS A 155 3.06 4.16 -3.32
N GLU A 156 2.47 5.28 -3.73
CA GLU A 156 3.14 6.58 -3.72
C GLU A 156 3.60 6.95 -2.31
N SER A 157 2.71 6.92 -1.32
CA SER A 157 3.03 7.26 0.06
C SER A 157 4.09 6.33 0.68
N LEU A 158 4.05 5.03 0.37
CA LEU A 158 5.07 4.08 0.80
C LEU A 158 6.43 4.39 0.16
N LEU A 159 6.46 4.64 -1.15
CA LEU A 159 7.69 4.96 -1.88
C LEU A 159 8.28 6.32 -1.46
N ILE A 160 7.45 7.31 -1.16
CA ILE A 160 7.91 8.60 -0.62
C ILE A 160 8.54 8.40 0.75
N LYS A 161 7.91 7.60 1.63
CA LYS A 161 8.44 7.30 2.96
C LYS A 161 9.77 6.53 2.90
N ASP A 162 9.90 5.61 1.97
CA ASP A 162 11.06 4.73 1.81
C ASP A 162 12.25 5.47 1.14
N LEU A 163 11.99 6.14 0.02
CA LEU A 163 13.01 6.78 -0.81
C LEU A 163 13.31 8.22 -0.43
N LYS A 164 12.49 8.86 0.41
CA LYS A 164 12.63 10.24 0.91
C LYS A 164 13.03 11.25 -0.19
N PRO A 165 12.20 11.41 -1.24
CA PRO A 165 12.49 12.34 -2.33
C PRO A 165 12.55 13.78 -1.83
N SER A 166 13.55 14.54 -2.30
CA SER A 166 13.78 15.93 -1.91
C SER A 166 12.68 16.89 -2.38
N LEU A 167 12.02 16.58 -3.50
CA LEU A 167 11.00 17.45 -4.10
C LEU A 167 9.57 17.18 -3.63
N ASN A 168 9.36 16.26 -2.70
CA ASN A 168 8.05 16.00 -2.12
C ASN A 168 7.96 16.68 -0.75
N GLU A 169 7.27 17.80 -0.65
CA GLU A 169 7.07 18.53 0.60
C GLU A 169 6.26 17.75 1.65
N THR A 170 5.37 16.87 1.20
CA THR A 170 4.53 16.06 2.07
C THR A 170 4.82 14.57 1.91
N VAL A 171 4.68 13.81 2.99
CA VAL A 171 4.90 12.35 3.05
C VAL A 171 3.85 11.56 2.23
N GLY A 172 3.19 12.21 1.27
CA GLY A 172 2.20 11.59 0.40
C GLY A 172 0.75 11.86 0.80
N SER A 173 -0.17 11.45 -0.07
CA SER A 173 -1.57 11.80 0.00
C SER A 173 -2.40 11.00 1.02
N GLU A 174 -1.83 9.98 1.67
CA GLU A 174 -2.54 9.11 2.61
C GLU A 174 -1.81 8.98 3.94
N LYS A 175 -2.57 9.11 5.04
CA LYS A 175 -2.06 8.81 6.39
C LYS A 175 -1.98 7.29 6.56
N LEU A 176 -0.77 6.75 6.54
CA LEU A 176 -0.49 5.30 6.52
C LEU A 176 -0.55 4.64 7.91
N PHE A 177 -1.47 5.01 8.80
CA PHE A 177 -1.53 4.47 10.16
C PHE A 177 -1.67 2.94 10.23
N LEU A 178 -2.46 2.35 9.35
CA LEU A 178 -2.61 0.88 9.25
C LEU A 178 -1.46 0.22 8.47
N TYR A 179 -0.85 0.94 7.55
CA TYR A 179 0.19 0.41 6.68
C TYR A 179 1.58 0.43 7.30
N SER A 180 1.81 1.23 8.33
CA SER A 180 3.07 1.21 9.07
C SER A 180 3.28 -0.14 9.78
N LEU A 181 2.22 -0.76 10.29
CA LEU A 181 2.28 -2.10 10.87
C LEU A 181 2.55 -3.17 9.80
N LEU A 182 1.87 -3.10 8.64
CA LEU A 182 2.10 -4.02 7.53
C LEU A 182 3.50 -3.87 6.91
N TYR A 183 4.02 -2.65 6.86
CA TYR A 183 5.38 -2.37 6.37
C TYR A 183 6.46 -2.90 7.32
N ILE A 184 6.29 -2.74 8.63
CA ILE A 184 7.19 -3.31 9.63
C ILE A 184 7.20 -4.83 9.53
N PHE A 185 6.04 -5.48 9.36
CA PHE A 185 5.94 -6.92 9.15
C PHE A 185 6.57 -7.38 7.83
N HIS A 186 6.47 -6.60 6.77
CA HIS A 186 7.10 -6.91 5.49
C HIS A 186 8.63 -6.81 5.56
N GLN A 187 9.18 -5.82 6.25
CA GLN A 187 10.63 -5.67 6.46
C GLN A 187 11.19 -6.78 7.37
N THR A 188 10.46 -7.17 8.41
CA THR A 188 10.87 -8.31 9.26
C THR A 188 10.83 -9.64 8.50
N LEU A 189 9.90 -9.82 7.57
CA LEU A 189 9.85 -11.00 6.69
C LEU A 189 11.02 -11.03 5.69
N ILE A 190 11.39 -9.90 5.10
CA ILE A 190 12.55 -9.81 4.18
C ILE A 190 13.84 -10.03 4.96
N GLY A 191 13.98 -9.46 6.17
CA GLY A 191 15.15 -9.67 7.03
C GLY A 191 15.38 -11.12 7.45
N LEU A 192 14.30 -11.91 7.58
CA LEU A 192 14.38 -13.35 7.87
C LEU A 192 14.81 -14.19 6.65
N PHE A 193 14.62 -13.69 5.42
CA PHE A 193 15.05 -14.39 4.19
C PHE A 193 16.51 -14.15 3.82
N ILE A 194 17.16 -13.14 4.37
CA ILE A 194 18.58 -12.82 4.09
C ILE A 194 19.53 -13.55 5.07
N ILE A 195 19.01 -14.14 6.15
CA ILE A 195 19.81 -14.82 7.20
C ILE A 195 19.67 -16.36 7.13
N SER A 196 19.01 -16.91 6.11
CA SER A 196 18.88 -18.38 5.91
C SER A 196 19.76 -18.85 4.77
#